data_0dba5d091093c1e0a6fb1faa39cca950
#
_entry.id   0dba5d091093c1e0a6fb1faa39cca950
#
_cell.length_a   1.000
_cell.length_b   1.000
_cell.length_c   1.000
_cell.angle_alpha   90.00
_cell.angle_beta   90.00
_cell.angle_gamma   90.00
#
_symmetry.space_group_name_H-M   'P 1'
#
loop_
_entity.id
_entity.type
_entity.pdbx_description
1 polymer ?
#
loop_
_entity_poly.entity_id
_entity_poly.type
_entity_poly.pdbx_seq_one_letter_code
_entity_poly.pdbx_strand_id
1 'polypeptide(L)'
;MLLPLADVPRWYADHKPSGTVAVRHEGQELTWDALERGANRRARAFAERGVKAGDFVAIGLPNGNAFYETSFAIWKLGATPTSLSHRLPRGEVAAILDVLKPALVVGGEPDWNAPNALPQDFVPEGVSDEPLDRPVARYWKAMTSGGSTGRPKIILDHQPAVIELTAPAPLGIVPDVALLNPGPLYHNAPFLVSHYALFAGGSVTGLKKFDAEEALRLIEAHKLEWVNFVPTMMHRIWALPENVRDRYDLSSLKVVFHMAAPMPPWLKEKWIEWLGPERIFELYGGTERQGSTVISGTEWLTHKGSVGRPDPAVCKIRIIGEDGNEVAPGETGEIYFLPASGSGSTYHYLGANPKRRQDGWESIGDVGRFDADGYLYLGDRLSDMILRGGANIYPAEVEAAVVAHPDVRSSIVVGLPDTELGNRLHAIIEIREGADPRSVIDGMGPVLADLLSRNKHPESYEIATASLRDDSGKARRTLLRDERLAWLKAGQEFQLRAKR
;
A
#
# COMPACT_ATOMS: atom_id res chain seq x y z
N MET A 1 -25.67 2.47 15.13
CA MET A 1 -25.52 1.28 15.99
C MET A 1 -24.07 0.84 15.94
N LEU A 2 -23.39 0.81 17.10
CA LEU A 2 -22.04 0.26 17.20
C LEU A 2 -22.10 -1.27 17.19
N LEU A 3 -21.34 -1.87 16.29
CA LEU A 3 -21.24 -3.31 16.13
C LEU A 3 -19.77 -3.73 16.28
N PRO A 4 -19.42 -4.74 17.14
CA PRO A 4 -18.09 -5.33 17.14
C PRO A 4 -17.75 -5.89 15.77
N LEU A 5 -16.50 -5.69 15.29
CA LEU A 5 -16.06 -6.25 13.98
C LEU A 5 -16.24 -7.77 13.92
N ALA A 6 -16.07 -8.42 15.07
CA ALA A 6 -16.30 -9.87 15.22
C ALA A 6 -17.72 -10.32 14.82
N ASP A 7 -18.72 -9.45 14.97
CA ASP A 7 -20.12 -9.77 14.74
C ASP A 7 -20.62 -9.38 13.35
N VAL A 8 -19.77 -8.69 12.55
CA VAL A 8 -20.15 -8.25 11.21
C VAL A 8 -20.61 -9.39 10.29
N PRO A 9 -19.90 -10.54 10.20
CA PRO A 9 -20.34 -11.64 9.35
C PRO A 9 -21.71 -12.19 9.77
N ARG A 10 -21.94 -12.37 11.09
CA ARG A 10 -23.22 -12.80 11.64
C ARG A 10 -24.33 -11.80 11.33
N TRP A 11 -24.06 -10.51 11.55
CA TRP A 11 -25.03 -9.45 11.28
C TRP A 11 -25.55 -9.54 9.84
N TYR A 12 -24.64 -9.64 8.86
CA TYR A 12 -25.06 -9.69 7.46
C TYR A 12 -25.60 -11.07 7.06
N ALA A 13 -25.18 -12.17 7.67
CA ALA A 13 -25.82 -13.47 7.50
C ALA A 13 -27.29 -13.47 7.92
N ASP A 14 -27.62 -12.75 9.02
CA ASP A 14 -28.98 -12.65 9.56
C ASP A 14 -29.86 -11.63 8.78
N HIS A 15 -29.27 -10.61 8.14
CA HIS A 15 -30.01 -9.49 7.53
C HIS A 15 -30.01 -9.46 6.00
N LYS A 16 -29.18 -10.27 5.34
CA LYS A 16 -29.14 -10.40 3.87
C LYS A 16 -29.80 -11.70 3.41
N PRO A 17 -30.22 -11.76 2.13
CA PRO A 17 -30.71 -13.01 1.56
C PRO A 17 -29.71 -14.16 1.74
N SER A 18 -30.22 -15.35 2.05
CA SER A 18 -29.39 -16.56 2.16
C SER A 18 -28.57 -16.78 0.89
N GLY A 19 -27.30 -17.15 1.04
CA GLY A 19 -26.39 -17.34 -0.08
C GLY A 19 -25.75 -16.05 -0.61
N THR A 20 -26.03 -14.86 -0.02
CA THR A 20 -25.34 -13.62 -0.40
C THR A 20 -23.83 -13.77 -0.20
N VAL A 21 -23.08 -13.49 -1.26
CA VAL A 21 -21.62 -13.66 -1.28
C VAL A 21 -20.93 -12.46 -0.63
N ALA A 22 -20.05 -12.74 0.32
CA ALA A 22 -19.17 -11.76 0.97
C ALA A 22 -17.80 -11.66 0.24
N VAL A 23 -17.21 -12.81 -0.12
CA VAL A 23 -15.89 -12.85 -0.74
C VAL A 23 -15.90 -13.79 -1.95
N ARG A 24 -15.23 -13.34 -3.03
CA ARG A 24 -14.89 -14.16 -4.22
C ARG A 24 -13.38 -14.22 -4.38
N HIS A 25 -12.84 -15.42 -4.53
CA HIS A 25 -11.41 -15.61 -4.76
C HIS A 25 -11.17 -16.85 -5.60
N GLU A 26 -10.45 -16.71 -6.75
CA GLU A 26 -10.09 -17.85 -7.63
C GLU A 26 -11.31 -18.76 -7.96
N GLY A 27 -12.44 -18.16 -8.30
CA GLY A 27 -13.67 -18.86 -8.62
C GLY A 27 -14.43 -19.48 -7.43
N GLN A 28 -13.89 -19.35 -6.23
CA GLN A 28 -14.56 -19.78 -5.00
C GLN A 28 -15.37 -18.63 -4.40
N GLU A 29 -16.58 -18.92 -3.95
CA GLU A 29 -17.43 -17.95 -3.26
C GLU A 29 -17.56 -18.31 -1.78
N LEU A 30 -17.42 -17.31 -0.92
CA LEU A 30 -17.64 -17.38 0.51
C LEU A 30 -18.84 -16.51 0.85
N THR A 31 -19.95 -17.14 1.25
CA THR A 31 -21.15 -16.41 1.69
C THR A 31 -20.95 -15.82 3.08
N TRP A 32 -21.83 -14.89 3.48
CA TRP A 32 -21.80 -14.32 4.84
C TRP A 32 -21.95 -15.38 5.92
N ASP A 33 -22.87 -16.35 5.74
CA ASP A 33 -23.07 -17.45 6.64
C ASP A 33 -21.85 -18.38 6.71
N ALA A 34 -21.25 -18.68 5.56
CA ALA A 34 -20.03 -19.51 5.53
C ALA A 34 -18.84 -18.80 6.18
N LEU A 35 -18.70 -17.48 5.99
CA LEU A 35 -17.67 -16.66 6.64
C LEU A 35 -17.86 -16.64 8.15
N GLU A 36 -19.10 -16.49 8.65
CA GLU A 36 -19.41 -16.55 10.08
C GLU A 36 -19.00 -17.89 10.68
N ARG A 37 -19.47 -18.98 10.09
CA ARG A 37 -19.18 -20.34 10.58
C ARG A 37 -17.70 -20.69 10.49
N GLY A 38 -17.03 -20.32 9.38
CA GLY A 38 -15.59 -20.52 9.21
C GLY A 38 -14.78 -19.76 10.27
N ALA A 39 -15.14 -18.50 10.52
CA ALA A 39 -14.51 -17.70 11.56
C ALA A 39 -14.74 -18.26 12.98
N ASN A 40 -15.93 -18.77 13.28
CA ASN A 40 -16.23 -19.40 14.58
C ASN A 40 -15.39 -20.67 14.82
N ARG A 41 -15.27 -21.56 13.82
CA ARG A 41 -14.42 -22.75 13.93
C ARG A 41 -12.95 -22.38 14.13
N ARG A 42 -12.42 -21.42 13.34
CA ARG A 42 -11.03 -20.95 13.51
C ARG A 42 -10.81 -20.31 14.87
N ALA A 43 -11.75 -19.49 15.37
CA ALA A 43 -11.64 -18.86 16.67
C ALA A 43 -11.51 -19.88 17.80
N ARG A 44 -12.31 -20.97 17.78
CA ARG A 44 -12.22 -22.04 18.77
C ARG A 44 -10.88 -22.78 18.69
N ALA A 45 -10.44 -23.13 17.48
CA ALA A 45 -9.14 -23.76 17.29
C ALA A 45 -7.98 -22.88 17.77
N PHE A 46 -8.07 -21.55 17.58
CA PHE A 46 -7.07 -20.61 18.10
C PHE A 46 -7.12 -20.47 19.62
N ALA A 47 -8.32 -20.49 20.21
CA ALA A 47 -8.48 -20.49 21.67
C ALA A 47 -7.87 -21.75 22.31
N GLU A 48 -8.05 -22.92 21.70
CA GLU A 48 -7.39 -24.18 22.12
C GLU A 48 -5.85 -24.11 22.04
N ARG A 49 -5.34 -23.27 21.13
CA ARG A 49 -3.90 -22.95 21.00
C ARG A 49 -3.42 -21.86 21.97
N GLY A 50 -4.30 -21.39 22.87
CA GLY A 50 -3.97 -20.46 23.93
C GLY A 50 -4.15 -18.98 23.61
N VAL A 51 -4.73 -18.62 22.44
CA VAL A 51 -5.04 -17.23 22.09
C VAL A 51 -6.11 -16.68 23.03
N LYS A 52 -5.86 -15.50 23.59
CA LYS A 52 -6.72 -14.79 24.54
C LYS A 52 -6.99 -13.37 24.09
N ALA A 53 -7.98 -12.73 24.72
CA ALA A 53 -8.25 -11.32 24.50
C ALA A 53 -7.01 -10.45 24.82
N GLY A 54 -6.73 -9.50 23.93
CA GLY A 54 -5.58 -8.62 23.99
C GLY A 54 -4.30 -9.16 23.35
N ASP A 55 -4.27 -10.44 22.95
CA ASP A 55 -3.12 -11.02 22.25
C ASP A 55 -3.01 -10.50 20.80
N PHE A 56 -1.81 -10.61 20.25
CA PHE A 56 -1.56 -10.47 18.82
C PHE A 56 -1.52 -11.85 18.16
N VAL A 57 -2.12 -11.94 16.98
CA VAL A 57 -2.02 -13.12 16.11
C VAL A 57 -1.46 -12.70 14.76
N ALA A 58 -0.34 -13.30 14.36
CA ALA A 58 0.27 -13.04 13.07
C ALA A 58 -0.43 -13.83 11.96
N ILE A 59 -0.74 -13.16 10.84
CA ILE A 59 -1.34 -13.76 9.65
C ILE A 59 -0.32 -13.76 8.53
N GLY A 60 0.26 -14.92 8.22
CA GLY A 60 1.18 -15.17 7.10
C GLY A 60 0.50 -15.93 5.96
N LEU A 61 -0.78 -15.66 5.70
CA LEU A 61 -1.54 -16.29 4.65
C LEU A 61 -1.44 -15.51 3.31
N PRO A 62 -1.47 -16.19 2.16
CA PRO A 62 -1.74 -15.55 0.89
C PRO A 62 -3.16 -14.97 0.85
N ASN A 63 -3.47 -14.17 -0.20
CA ASN A 63 -4.83 -13.74 -0.47
C ASN A 63 -5.74 -14.98 -0.62
N GLY A 64 -6.95 -14.90 -0.07
CA GLY A 64 -7.91 -15.99 -0.15
C GLY A 64 -8.99 -15.91 0.94
N ASN A 65 -9.98 -16.77 0.85
CA ASN A 65 -11.09 -16.85 1.80
C ASN A 65 -10.59 -17.08 3.24
N ALA A 66 -9.58 -17.95 3.41
CA ALA A 66 -8.99 -18.25 4.71
C ALA A 66 -8.40 -17.02 5.42
N PHE A 67 -7.93 -16.01 4.68
CA PHE A 67 -7.42 -14.78 5.27
C PHE A 67 -8.54 -14.00 5.98
N TYR A 68 -9.70 -13.87 5.35
CA TYR A 68 -10.85 -13.16 5.93
C TYR A 68 -11.43 -13.94 7.11
N GLU A 69 -11.63 -15.27 6.97
CA GLU A 69 -12.04 -16.12 8.09
C GLU A 69 -11.10 -15.99 9.29
N THR A 70 -9.78 -15.94 9.04
CA THR A 70 -8.75 -15.79 10.08
C THR A 70 -8.83 -14.40 10.74
N SER A 71 -9.01 -13.32 9.96
CA SER A 71 -9.15 -11.96 10.51
C SER A 71 -10.35 -11.87 11.46
N PHE A 72 -11.52 -12.36 11.02
CA PHE A 72 -12.72 -12.38 11.86
C PHE A 72 -12.57 -13.29 13.07
N ALA A 73 -11.94 -14.46 12.92
CA ALA A 73 -11.67 -15.37 14.03
C ALA A 73 -10.84 -14.72 15.15
N ILE A 74 -9.84 -13.93 14.77
CA ILE A 74 -8.98 -13.20 15.71
C ILE A 74 -9.80 -12.15 16.48
N TRP A 75 -10.63 -11.36 15.78
CA TRP A 75 -11.53 -10.41 16.44
C TRP A 75 -12.55 -11.09 17.34
N LYS A 76 -13.05 -12.27 16.96
CA LYS A 76 -13.97 -13.08 17.80
C LYS A 76 -13.34 -13.51 19.13
N LEU A 77 -12.03 -13.52 19.24
CA LEU A 77 -11.32 -13.78 20.49
C LEU A 77 -10.93 -12.52 21.26
N GLY A 78 -11.27 -11.33 20.76
CA GLY A 78 -10.80 -10.05 21.34
C GLY A 78 -9.31 -9.82 21.13
N ALA A 79 -8.69 -10.53 20.19
CA ALA A 79 -7.29 -10.42 19.80
C ALA A 79 -7.12 -9.48 18.60
N THR A 80 -5.87 -9.09 18.32
CA THR A 80 -5.52 -8.14 17.25
C THR A 80 -4.81 -8.86 16.10
N PRO A 81 -5.32 -8.82 14.86
CA PRO A 81 -4.64 -9.38 13.69
C PRO A 81 -3.44 -8.52 13.30
N THR A 82 -2.33 -9.19 12.99
CA THR A 82 -1.12 -8.57 12.45
C THR A 82 -0.73 -9.27 11.15
N SER A 83 -0.93 -8.60 10.02
CA SER A 83 -0.67 -9.17 8.72
C SER A 83 0.81 -9.13 8.36
N LEU A 84 1.36 -10.25 7.91
CA LEU A 84 2.74 -10.44 7.44
C LEU A 84 2.73 -10.94 6.00
N SER A 85 3.69 -10.50 5.19
CA SER A 85 3.88 -11.17 3.90
C SER A 85 4.32 -12.62 4.13
N HIS A 86 3.59 -13.56 3.54
CA HIS A 86 3.93 -14.99 3.59
C HIS A 86 5.24 -15.33 2.88
N ARG A 87 5.83 -14.37 2.14
CA ARG A 87 7.08 -14.52 1.38
C ARG A 87 8.28 -13.87 2.06
N LEU A 88 8.14 -13.41 3.30
CA LEU A 88 9.26 -12.79 4.00
C LEU A 88 10.38 -13.78 4.27
N PRO A 89 11.65 -13.38 4.08
CA PRO A 89 12.78 -14.19 4.48
C PRO A 89 12.76 -14.47 5.98
N ARG A 90 13.23 -15.65 6.40
CA ARG A 90 13.26 -16.11 7.78
C ARG A 90 13.83 -15.08 8.76
N GLY A 91 14.93 -14.39 8.40
CA GLY A 91 15.54 -13.39 9.26
C GLY A 91 14.66 -12.17 9.52
N GLU A 92 13.91 -11.70 8.50
CA GLU A 92 12.96 -10.60 8.66
C GLU A 92 11.77 -11.02 9.52
N VAL A 93 11.25 -12.24 9.30
CA VAL A 93 10.15 -12.78 10.12
C VAL A 93 10.57 -12.91 11.56
N ALA A 94 11.73 -13.50 11.85
CA ALA A 94 12.23 -13.67 13.21
C ALA A 94 12.31 -12.33 13.94
N ALA A 95 12.82 -11.29 13.28
CA ALA A 95 12.91 -9.95 13.84
C ALA A 95 11.52 -9.32 14.11
N ILE A 96 10.54 -9.56 13.23
CA ILE A 96 9.16 -9.09 13.42
C ILE A 96 8.52 -9.83 14.59
N LEU A 97 8.65 -11.16 14.65
CA LEU A 97 8.05 -11.99 15.70
C LEU A 97 8.65 -11.67 17.08
N ASP A 98 9.94 -11.33 17.15
CA ASP A 98 10.59 -10.90 18.41
C ASP A 98 9.98 -9.58 18.94
N VAL A 99 9.64 -8.65 18.07
CA VAL A 99 8.97 -7.40 18.46
C VAL A 99 7.49 -7.62 18.77
N LEU A 100 6.77 -8.39 17.93
CA LEU A 100 5.32 -8.61 18.04
C LEU A 100 4.97 -9.54 19.22
N LYS A 101 5.75 -10.60 19.43
CA LYS A 101 5.49 -11.68 20.40
C LYS A 101 4.07 -12.24 20.27
N PRO A 102 3.67 -12.73 19.09
CA PRO A 102 2.31 -13.18 18.87
C PRO A 102 2.03 -14.46 19.66
N ALA A 103 0.77 -14.61 20.13
CA ALA A 103 0.32 -15.84 20.77
C ALA A 103 0.20 -17.01 19.77
N LEU A 104 -0.06 -16.68 18.49
CA LEU A 104 -0.21 -17.65 17.40
C LEU A 104 0.27 -17.03 16.09
N VAL A 105 0.85 -17.86 15.21
CA VAL A 105 1.12 -17.53 13.81
C VAL A 105 0.28 -18.42 12.93
N VAL A 106 -0.53 -17.86 12.04
CA VAL A 106 -1.37 -18.60 11.08
C VAL A 106 -0.79 -18.44 9.68
N GLY A 107 -0.31 -19.52 9.10
CA GLY A 107 0.34 -19.53 7.79
C GLY A 107 1.83 -19.18 7.85
N GLY A 108 2.39 -18.81 6.71
CA GLY A 108 3.83 -18.58 6.55
C GLY A 108 4.55 -19.80 5.95
N GLU A 109 5.83 -19.62 5.65
CA GLU A 109 6.65 -20.70 5.10
C GLU A 109 7.14 -21.64 6.23
N PRO A 110 7.36 -22.94 5.96
CA PRO A 110 7.78 -23.91 6.97
C PRO A 110 9.10 -23.54 7.67
N ASP A 111 9.99 -22.83 7.01
CA ASP A 111 11.29 -22.42 7.53
C ASP A 111 11.23 -21.23 8.49
N TRP A 112 10.06 -20.63 8.70
CA TRP A 112 9.90 -19.54 9.67
C TRP A 112 10.17 -20.01 11.12
N ASN A 113 10.00 -21.32 11.41
CA ASN A 113 10.18 -21.89 12.74
C ASN A 113 9.46 -21.07 13.83
N ALA A 114 8.30 -20.52 13.49
CA ALA A 114 7.53 -19.71 14.41
C ALA A 114 6.98 -20.58 15.55
N PRO A 115 7.14 -20.15 16.82
CA PRO A 115 6.53 -20.87 17.93
C PRO A 115 5.00 -20.79 17.80
N ASN A 116 4.31 -21.89 18.15
CA ASN A 116 2.86 -21.97 18.07
C ASN A 116 2.31 -21.54 16.70
N ALA A 117 2.70 -22.23 15.62
CA ALA A 117 2.28 -21.93 14.26
C ALA A 117 1.25 -22.96 13.74
N LEU A 118 0.39 -22.48 12.87
CA LEU A 118 -0.53 -23.28 12.04
C LEU A 118 -0.09 -23.16 10.57
N PRO A 119 -0.18 -24.23 9.77
CA PRO A 119 0.19 -24.19 8.36
C PRO A 119 -0.77 -23.33 7.53
N GLN A 120 -0.37 -22.98 6.29
CA GLN A 120 -1.19 -22.13 5.39
C GLN A 120 -2.51 -22.80 5.01
N ASP A 121 -2.53 -24.11 4.88
CA ASP A 121 -3.68 -24.95 4.52
C ASP A 121 -4.49 -25.42 5.74
N PHE A 122 -4.25 -24.85 6.92
CA PHE A 122 -4.97 -25.22 8.13
C PHE A 122 -6.48 -25.04 7.97
N VAL A 123 -7.21 -26.14 8.16
CA VAL A 123 -8.67 -26.18 8.25
C VAL A 123 -9.05 -26.79 9.61
N PRO A 124 -9.84 -26.11 10.46
CA PRO A 124 -10.28 -26.69 11.72
C PRO A 124 -11.32 -27.78 11.46
N GLU A 125 -11.05 -29.02 11.90
CA GLU A 125 -11.93 -30.17 11.79
C GLU A 125 -12.53 -30.55 13.15
N GLY A 126 -13.78 -31.01 13.17
CA GLY A 126 -14.46 -31.44 14.39
C GLY A 126 -14.75 -30.35 15.42
N VAL A 127 -14.62 -29.09 15.03
CA VAL A 127 -14.78 -27.90 15.89
C VAL A 127 -16.14 -27.27 15.64
N SER A 128 -16.84 -26.89 16.72
CA SER A 128 -18.15 -26.21 16.64
C SER A 128 -18.05 -24.89 15.89
N ASP A 129 -19.06 -24.56 15.08
CA ASP A 129 -19.23 -23.30 14.37
C ASP A 129 -20.23 -22.33 15.04
N GLU A 130 -20.73 -22.69 16.23
CA GLU A 130 -21.59 -21.82 17.03
C GLU A 130 -20.91 -20.50 17.40
N PRO A 131 -21.65 -19.40 17.56
CA PRO A 131 -21.11 -18.11 17.98
C PRO A 131 -20.33 -18.17 19.29
N LEU A 132 -19.36 -17.27 19.45
CA LEU A 132 -18.57 -17.09 20.67
C LEU A 132 -18.94 -15.75 21.29
N ASP A 133 -19.11 -15.75 22.62
CA ASP A 133 -19.20 -14.51 23.40
C ASP A 133 -17.80 -14.14 23.93
N ARG A 134 -17.26 -13.03 23.48
CA ARG A 134 -15.88 -12.59 23.80
C ARG A 134 -15.79 -11.06 23.86
N PRO A 135 -14.81 -10.50 24.56
CA PRO A 135 -14.61 -9.07 24.60
C PRO A 135 -14.17 -8.51 23.23
N VAL A 136 -14.51 -7.25 22.98
CA VAL A 136 -14.07 -6.52 21.78
C VAL A 136 -12.55 -6.32 21.81
N ALA A 137 -11.87 -6.54 20.69
CA ALA A 137 -10.45 -6.31 20.57
C ALA A 137 -10.11 -4.81 20.75
N ARG A 138 -9.06 -4.55 21.52
CA ARG A 138 -8.60 -3.18 21.81
C ARG A 138 -8.15 -2.44 20.54
N TYR A 139 -7.47 -3.15 19.64
CA TYR A 139 -6.98 -2.63 18.38
C TYR A 139 -7.58 -3.47 17.25
N TRP A 140 -8.09 -2.80 16.22
CA TRP A 140 -8.67 -3.56 15.12
C TRP A 140 -7.63 -4.21 14.20
N LYS A 141 -6.42 -3.62 14.13
CA LYS A 141 -5.29 -4.18 13.39
C LYS A 141 -3.95 -3.70 13.91
N ALA A 142 -2.93 -4.46 13.63
CA ALA A 142 -1.54 -4.06 13.68
C ALA A 142 -0.89 -4.36 12.32
N MET A 143 -0.05 -3.44 11.83
CA MET A 143 0.55 -3.57 10.51
C MET A 143 2.07 -3.49 10.62
N THR A 144 2.76 -4.36 9.88
CA THR A 144 4.22 -4.26 9.78
C THR A 144 4.61 -3.15 8.80
N SER A 145 5.62 -2.39 9.15
CA SER A 145 6.27 -1.45 8.25
C SER A 145 7.64 -1.98 7.89
N GLY A 146 7.94 -2.07 6.61
CA GLY A 146 9.31 -2.28 6.14
C GLY A 146 10.16 -1.09 6.58
N GLY A 147 10.94 -1.28 7.65
CA GLY A 147 11.78 -0.21 8.17
C GLY A 147 12.85 0.18 7.18
N SER A 148 12.87 1.43 6.73
CA SER A 148 14.00 2.02 5.99
C SER A 148 15.31 1.98 6.81
N THR A 149 15.20 1.76 8.12
CA THR A 149 16.32 1.69 9.09
C THR A 149 16.79 0.26 9.38
N GLY A 150 16.26 -0.76 8.66
CA GLY A 150 16.64 -2.17 8.86
C GLY A 150 16.07 -2.84 10.11
N ARG A 151 15.41 -2.11 11.01
CA ARG A 151 14.70 -2.69 12.17
C ARG A 151 13.19 -2.70 11.90
N PRO A 152 12.50 -3.85 12.10
CA PRO A 152 11.06 -3.90 11.92
C PRO A 152 10.37 -3.04 13.00
N LYS A 153 9.33 -2.33 12.59
CA LYS A 153 8.41 -1.66 13.48
C LYS A 153 6.99 -2.13 13.17
N ILE A 154 6.17 -2.23 14.20
CA ILE A 154 4.77 -2.61 14.07
C ILE A 154 3.93 -1.40 14.45
N ILE A 155 3.00 -1.05 13.59
CA ILE A 155 2.09 0.09 13.74
C ILE A 155 0.80 -0.44 14.31
N LEU A 156 0.51 -0.14 15.57
CA LEU A 156 -0.77 -0.46 16.20
C LEU A 156 -1.73 0.69 15.94
N ASP A 157 -2.83 0.39 15.27
CA ASP A 157 -3.92 1.34 15.03
C ASP A 157 -4.78 1.45 16.30
N HIS A 158 -4.94 2.66 16.85
CA HIS A 158 -5.68 2.88 18.11
C HIS A 158 -7.20 2.76 17.95
N GLN A 159 -7.70 2.59 16.72
CA GLN A 159 -9.12 2.36 16.50
C GLN A 159 -9.54 1.04 17.15
N PRO A 160 -10.57 1.03 18.00
CA PRO A 160 -11.09 -0.21 18.54
C PRO A 160 -11.76 -1.05 17.45
N ALA A 161 -11.86 -2.37 17.68
CA ALA A 161 -12.47 -3.30 16.73
C ALA A 161 -14.01 -3.21 16.72
N VAL A 162 -14.55 -2.01 16.47
CA VAL A 162 -15.98 -1.74 16.33
C VAL A 162 -16.25 -0.88 15.11
N ILE A 163 -17.43 -0.99 14.54
CA ILE A 163 -17.92 -0.15 13.44
C ILE A 163 -19.29 0.43 13.78
N GLU A 164 -19.55 1.65 13.35
CA GLU A 164 -20.87 2.22 13.34
C GLU A 164 -21.54 2.00 11.99
N LEU A 165 -22.53 1.10 11.93
CA LEU A 165 -23.17 0.66 10.67
C LEU A 165 -23.88 1.80 9.92
N THR A 166 -24.27 2.88 10.63
CA THR A 166 -24.97 4.04 10.05
C THR A 166 -24.02 5.18 9.66
N ALA A 167 -22.75 5.09 10.05
CA ALA A 167 -21.75 6.09 9.67
C ALA A 167 -21.29 5.86 8.23
N PRO A 168 -21.02 6.94 7.47
CA PRO A 168 -20.38 6.80 6.16
C PRO A 168 -19.03 6.08 6.29
N ALA A 169 -18.84 5.04 5.49
CA ALA A 169 -17.53 4.41 5.41
C ALA A 169 -16.53 5.35 4.69
N PRO A 170 -15.24 5.32 5.07
CA PRO A 170 -14.24 6.16 4.44
C PRO A 170 -14.00 5.81 2.97
N LEU A 171 -13.34 6.71 2.25
CA LEU A 171 -12.87 6.51 0.87
C LEU A 171 -14.00 6.25 -0.16
N GLY A 172 -15.18 6.81 0.07
CA GLY A 172 -16.31 6.63 -0.84
C GLY A 172 -16.86 5.20 -0.92
N ILE A 173 -16.55 4.37 0.08
CA ILE A 173 -17.15 3.04 0.22
C ILE A 173 -18.60 3.23 0.68
N VAL A 174 -19.53 2.76 -0.14
CA VAL A 174 -20.98 2.82 0.11
C VAL A 174 -21.51 1.48 0.60
N PRO A 175 -22.67 1.43 1.25
CA PRO A 175 -23.32 0.17 1.60
C PRO A 175 -23.46 -0.74 0.37
N ASP A 176 -23.26 -2.04 0.58
CA ASP A 176 -23.38 -3.09 -0.44
C ASP A 176 -22.41 -2.98 -1.64
N VAL A 177 -21.34 -2.20 -1.51
CA VAL A 177 -20.34 -2.01 -2.57
C VAL A 177 -19.76 -3.34 -3.07
N ALA A 178 -19.61 -3.48 -4.37
CA ALA A 178 -18.83 -4.55 -5.00
C ALA A 178 -17.39 -4.07 -5.25
N LEU A 179 -16.43 -4.60 -4.50
CA LEU A 179 -15.04 -4.13 -4.48
C LEU A 179 -14.09 -5.14 -5.14
N LEU A 180 -13.17 -4.64 -5.99
CA LEU A 180 -11.99 -5.40 -6.41
C LEU A 180 -10.82 -5.16 -5.47
N ASN A 181 -10.26 -6.23 -4.92
CA ASN A 181 -8.97 -6.20 -4.23
C ASN A 181 -7.88 -6.86 -5.10
N PRO A 182 -7.09 -6.08 -5.87
CA PRO A 182 -6.01 -6.60 -6.70
C PRO A 182 -4.69 -6.76 -5.95
N GLY A 183 -4.59 -6.22 -4.74
CA GLY A 183 -3.37 -6.16 -3.95
C GLY A 183 -3.30 -7.20 -2.84
N PRO A 184 -2.10 -7.44 -2.27
CA PRO A 184 -1.92 -8.40 -1.20
C PRO A 184 -2.46 -7.91 0.14
N LEU A 185 -3.27 -8.73 0.80
CA LEU A 185 -3.94 -8.42 2.07
C LEU A 185 -2.99 -8.17 3.26
N TYR A 186 -1.73 -8.54 3.14
CA TYR A 186 -0.74 -8.21 4.17
C TYR A 186 -0.25 -6.75 4.13
N HIS A 187 -0.64 -5.96 3.12
CA HIS A 187 -0.42 -4.51 3.10
C HIS A 187 -1.63 -3.75 3.63
N ASN A 188 -1.34 -2.57 4.23
CA ASN A 188 -2.36 -1.79 4.92
C ASN A 188 -3.55 -1.41 4.02
N ALA A 189 -3.33 -0.88 2.82
CA ALA A 189 -4.42 -0.41 1.97
C ALA A 189 -5.33 -1.54 1.49
N PRO A 190 -4.86 -2.67 0.91
CA PRO A 190 -5.68 -3.82 0.57
C PRO A 190 -6.44 -4.41 1.77
N PHE A 191 -5.78 -4.55 2.93
CA PHE A 191 -6.43 -4.99 4.16
C PHE A 191 -7.58 -4.05 4.54
N LEU A 192 -7.29 -2.75 4.63
CA LEU A 192 -8.22 -1.73 5.07
C LEU A 192 -9.45 -1.66 4.17
N VAL A 193 -9.26 -1.49 2.85
CA VAL A 193 -10.39 -1.28 1.94
C VAL A 193 -11.26 -2.53 1.78
N SER A 194 -10.65 -3.72 1.78
CA SER A 194 -11.40 -4.98 1.72
C SER A 194 -12.28 -5.17 2.95
N HIS A 195 -11.72 -4.94 4.14
CA HIS A 195 -12.51 -5.06 5.36
C HIS A 195 -13.57 -3.96 5.49
N TYR A 196 -13.29 -2.72 5.06
CA TYR A 196 -14.32 -1.67 5.03
C TYR A 196 -15.47 -2.00 4.07
N ALA A 197 -15.19 -2.62 2.93
CA ALA A 197 -16.25 -3.10 2.04
C ALA A 197 -17.13 -4.15 2.74
N LEU A 198 -16.51 -5.12 3.45
CA LEU A 198 -17.24 -6.11 4.25
C LEU A 198 -18.00 -5.45 5.41
N PHE A 199 -17.41 -4.48 6.12
CA PHE A 199 -18.10 -3.76 7.20
C PHE A 199 -19.30 -2.95 6.70
N ALA A 200 -19.28 -2.50 5.45
CA ALA A 200 -20.41 -1.84 4.79
C ALA A 200 -21.41 -2.83 4.17
N GLY A 201 -21.27 -4.14 4.40
CA GLY A 201 -22.15 -5.18 3.84
C GLY A 201 -21.89 -5.51 2.37
N GLY A 202 -20.85 -4.96 1.79
CA GLY A 202 -20.48 -5.19 0.40
C GLY A 202 -19.83 -6.55 0.16
N SER A 203 -19.33 -6.75 -1.04
CA SER A 203 -18.57 -7.95 -1.42
C SER A 203 -17.17 -7.59 -1.90
N VAL A 204 -16.23 -8.52 -1.67
CA VAL A 204 -14.85 -8.39 -2.12
C VAL A 204 -14.52 -9.47 -3.12
N THR A 205 -14.06 -9.08 -4.31
CA THR A 205 -13.46 -9.98 -5.29
C THR A 205 -11.95 -9.81 -5.25
N GLY A 206 -11.22 -10.86 -4.89
CA GLY A 206 -9.77 -10.83 -4.69
C GLY A 206 -9.00 -11.54 -5.79
N LEU A 207 -7.83 -11.04 -6.13
CA LEU A 207 -6.84 -11.69 -6.98
C LEU A 207 -5.78 -12.38 -6.10
N LYS A 208 -5.36 -13.59 -6.49
CA LYS A 208 -4.23 -14.29 -5.86
C LYS A 208 -2.92 -13.54 -6.09
N LYS A 209 -2.76 -13.05 -7.32
CA LYS A 209 -1.65 -12.21 -7.76
C LYS A 209 -2.21 -11.24 -8.79
N PHE A 210 -1.72 -10.00 -8.80
CA PHE A 210 -2.15 -9.02 -9.78
C PHE A 210 -1.85 -9.50 -11.21
N ASP A 211 -2.91 -9.55 -12.01
CA ASP A 211 -2.89 -9.69 -13.45
C ASP A 211 -3.74 -8.58 -14.06
N ALA A 212 -3.21 -7.87 -15.06
CA ALA A 212 -3.83 -6.68 -15.59
C ALA A 212 -5.12 -6.97 -16.36
N GLU A 213 -5.12 -8.01 -17.18
CA GLU A 213 -6.29 -8.39 -17.97
C GLU A 213 -7.36 -9.05 -17.10
N GLU A 214 -6.95 -9.93 -16.19
CA GLU A 214 -7.87 -10.57 -15.24
C GLU A 214 -8.58 -9.54 -14.34
N ALA A 215 -7.91 -8.45 -13.94
CA ALA A 215 -8.54 -7.38 -13.19
C ALA A 215 -9.70 -6.74 -13.99
N LEU A 216 -9.49 -6.44 -15.28
CA LEU A 216 -10.55 -5.89 -16.15
C LEU A 216 -11.69 -6.88 -16.34
N ARG A 217 -11.36 -8.14 -16.58
CA ARG A 217 -12.35 -9.22 -16.73
C ARG A 217 -13.24 -9.37 -15.51
N LEU A 218 -12.65 -9.32 -14.30
CA LEU A 218 -13.39 -9.43 -13.05
C LEU A 218 -14.29 -8.21 -12.79
N ILE A 219 -13.82 -7.00 -13.15
CA ILE A 219 -14.64 -5.78 -13.06
C ILE A 219 -15.91 -5.93 -13.90
N GLU A 220 -15.77 -6.35 -15.15
CA GLU A 220 -16.91 -6.58 -16.04
C GLU A 220 -17.81 -7.71 -15.53
N ALA A 221 -17.24 -8.87 -15.23
CA ALA A 221 -17.98 -10.08 -14.88
C ALA A 221 -18.81 -9.94 -13.60
N HIS A 222 -18.30 -9.23 -12.61
CA HIS A 222 -18.94 -9.05 -11.31
C HIS A 222 -19.49 -7.63 -11.09
N LYS A 223 -19.48 -6.78 -12.13
CA LYS A 223 -19.94 -5.38 -12.08
C LYS A 223 -19.37 -4.63 -10.87
N LEU A 224 -18.02 -4.75 -10.70
CA LEU A 224 -17.33 -4.16 -9.54
C LEU A 224 -17.35 -2.63 -9.64
N GLU A 225 -17.57 -1.97 -8.51
CA GLU A 225 -17.83 -0.54 -8.44
C GLU A 225 -16.65 0.25 -7.88
N TRP A 226 -15.83 -0.39 -7.06
CA TRP A 226 -14.75 0.24 -6.32
C TRP A 226 -13.45 -0.56 -6.43
N VAL A 227 -12.33 0.11 -6.66
CA VAL A 227 -11.01 -0.54 -6.71
C VAL A 227 -9.93 0.38 -6.16
N ASN A 228 -8.93 -0.21 -5.47
CA ASN A 228 -7.66 0.44 -5.15
C ASN A 228 -6.54 -0.19 -5.98
N PHE A 229 -5.98 0.59 -6.87
CA PHE A 229 -4.74 0.24 -7.58
C PHE A 229 -3.53 0.97 -6.97
N VAL A 230 -2.35 0.42 -7.20
CA VAL A 230 -1.11 1.18 -7.08
C VAL A 230 -0.67 1.63 -8.47
N PRO A 231 0.13 2.71 -8.61
CA PRO A 231 0.53 3.23 -9.91
C PRO A 231 1.14 2.20 -10.87
N THR A 232 1.90 1.22 -10.34
CA THR A 232 2.46 0.12 -11.15
C THR A 232 1.40 -0.81 -11.73
N MET A 233 0.30 -1.05 -11.00
CA MET A 233 -0.84 -1.82 -11.52
C MET A 233 -1.56 -1.04 -12.63
N MET A 234 -1.78 0.26 -12.40
CA MET A 234 -2.38 1.15 -13.40
C MET A 234 -1.53 1.21 -14.68
N HIS A 235 -0.21 1.28 -14.52
CA HIS A 235 0.72 1.24 -15.66
C HIS A 235 0.64 -0.08 -16.42
N ARG A 236 0.58 -1.23 -15.73
CA ARG A 236 0.46 -2.56 -16.37
C ARG A 236 -0.86 -2.71 -17.13
N ILE A 237 -1.97 -2.18 -16.59
CA ILE A 237 -3.26 -2.15 -17.30
C ILE A 237 -3.16 -1.27 -18.55
N TRP A 238 -2.58 -0.07 -18.41
CA TRP A 238 -2.42 0.85 -19.53
C TRP A 238 -1.50 0.29 -20.63
N ALA A 239 -0.53 -0.54 -20.26
CA ALA A 239 0.40 -1.19 -21.18
C ALA A 239 -0.19 -2.40 -21.93
N LEU A 240 -1.41 -2.85 -21.62
CA LEU A 240 -2.11 -3.84 -22.44
C LEU A 240 -2.35 -3.30 -23.86
N PRO A 241 -2.37 -4.17 -24.87
CA PRO A 241 -2.81 -3.77 -26.20
C PRO A 241 -4.18 -3.09 -26.12
N GLU A 242 -4.38 -2.01 -26.88
CA GLU A 242 -5.60 -1.20 -26.85
C GLU A 242 -6.86 -2.05 -27.10
N ASN A 243 -6.81 -2.93 -28.09
CA ASN A 243 -7.89 -3.87 -28.41
C ASN A 243 -8.19 -4.89 -27.30
N VAL A 244 -7.25 -5.13 -26.38
CA VAL A 244 -7.48 -5.97 -25.19
C VAL A 244 -8.08 -5.12 -24.08
N ARG A 245 -7.49 -3.95 -23.80
CA ARG A 245 -7.93 -3.04 -22.74
C ARG A 245 -9.35 -2.56 -22.97
N ASP A 246 -9.68 -2.14 -24.18
CA ASP A 246 -10.93 -1.45 -24.51
C ASP A 246 -12.11 -2.40 -24.79
N ARG A 247 -11.88 -3.72 -24.78
CA ARG A 247 -12.96 -4.70 -24.96
C ARG A 247 -13.82 -4.93 -23.71
N TYR A 248 -13.34 -4.54 -22.53
CA TYR A 248 -14.03 -4.77 -21.27
C TYR A 248 -14.96 -3.61 -20.89
N ASP A 249 -16.17 -3.94 -20.47
CA ASP A 249 -17.13 -2.97 -19.93
C ASP A 249 -16.79 -2.58 -18.48
N LEU A 250 -16.22 -1.40 -18.31
CA LEU A 250 -15.88 -0.83 -17.01
C LEU A 250 -16.91 0.20 -16.52
N SER A 251 -18.09 0.26 -17.12
CA SER A 251 -19.13 1.24 -16.77
C SER A 251 -19.62 1.13 -15.32
N SER A 252 -19.49 -0.04 -14.70
CA SER A 252 -19.84 -0.27 -13.31
C SER A 252 -18.90 0.44 -12.32
N LEU A 253 -17.63 0.73 -12.70
CA LEU A 253 -16.67 1.42 -11.84
C LEU A 253 -17.17 2.84 -11.53
N LYS A 254 -17.30 3.13 -10.25
CA LYS A 254 -17.63 4.45 -9.70
C LYS A 254 -16.42 5.12 -9.06
N VAL A 255 -15.54 4.31 -8.46
CA VAL A 255 -14.38 4.80 -7.72
C VAL A 255 -13.14 3.98 -8.04
N VAL A 256 -12.12 4.64 -8.54
CA VAL A 256 -10.77 4.12 -8.76
C VAL A 256 -9.81 4.94 -7.91
N PHE A 257 -9.42 4.40 -6.76
CA PHE A 257 -8.39 5.00 -5.93
C PHE A 257 -7.00 4.54 -6.37
N HIS A 258 -6.03 5.43 -6.29
CA HIS A 258 -4.61 5.05 -6.26
C HIS A 258 -3.90 5.69 -5.07
N MET A 259 -2.89 4.99 -4.56
CA MET A 259 -2.12 5.40 -3.38
C MET A 259 -0.80 4.63 -3.30
N ALA A 260 -0.07 4.82 -2.22
CA ALA A 260 1.13 4.08 -1.81
C ALA A 260 2.43 4.40 -2.57
N ALA A 261 2.38 4.98 -3.75
CA ALA A 261 3.54 5.40 -4.53
C ALA A 261 3.21 6.65 -5.37
N PRO A 262 4.21 7.44 -5.78
CA PRO A 262 3.98 8.57 -6.68
C PRO A 262 3.36 8.12 -8.01
N MET A 263 2.38 8.85 -8.47
CA MET A 263 1.69 8.61 -9.75
C MET A 263 2.29 9.49 -10.85
N PRO A 264 2.85 8.89 -11.93
CA PRO A 264 3.31 9.68 -13.07
C PRO A 264 2.17 10.53 -13.66
N PRO A 265 2.34 11.85 -13.85
CA PRO A 265 1.27 12.71 -14.35
C PRO A 265 0.66 12.25 -15.68
N TRP A 266 1.50 11.84 -16.62
CA TRP A 266 1.04 11.33 -17.91
C TRP A 266 0.11 10.11 -17.78
N LEU A 267 0.42 9.21 -16.84
CA LEU A 267 -0.39 8.00 -16.61
C LEU A 267 -1.74 8.37 -15.97
N LYS A 268 -1.75 9.31 -15.03
CA LYS A 268 -2.99 9.79 -14.42
C LYS A 268 -3.89 10.48 -15.44
N GLU A 269 -3.31 11.30 -16.34
CA GLU A 269 -4.02 11.90 -17.46
C GLU A 269 -4.70 10.84 -18.35
N LYS A 270 -3.97 9.77 -18.70
CA LYS A 270 -4.51 8.67 -19.50
C LYS A 270 -5.68 7.95 -18.82
N TRP A 271 -5.59 7.74 -17.52
CA TRP A 271 -6.69 7.14 -16.76
C TRP A 271 -7.90 8.07 -16.65
N ILE A 272 -7.68 9.37 -16.49
CA ILE A 272 -8.73 10.41 -16.49
C ILE A 272 -9.41 10.48 -17.85
N GLU A 273 -8.64 10.47 -18.95
CA GLU A 273 -9.17 10.44 -20.33
C GLU A 273 -10.03 9.20 -20.58
N TRP A 274 -9.62 8.05 -20.04
CA TRP A 274 -10.28 6.76 -20.26
C TRP A 274 -11.57 6.59 -19.46
N LEU A 275 -11.54 6.91 -18.16
CA LEU A 275 -12.66 6.60 -17.24
C LEU A 275 -13.47 7.81 -16.79
N GLY A 276 -13.01 9.03 -17.06
CA GLY A 276 -13.58 10.27 -16.54
C GLY A 276 -12.92 10.72 -15.21
N PRO A 277 -12.75 12.05 -15.04
CA PRO A 277 -12.06 12.62 -13.87
C PRO A 277 -12.82 12.39 -12.55
N GLU A 278 -14.14 12.23 -12.60
CA GLU A 278 -15.00 12.03 -11.42
C GLU A 278 -14.83 10.66 -10.76
N ARG A 279 -14.21 9.69 -11.45
CA ARG A 279 -14.00 8.34 -10.96
C ARG A 279 -12.60 8.12 -10.38
N ILE A 280 -11.65 8.99 -10.70
CA ILE A 280 -10.23 8.83 -10.29
C ILE A 280 -9.98 9.61 -9.02
N PHE A 281 -9.39 8.94 -8.03
CA PHE A 281 -9.03 9.53 -6.75
C PHE A 281 -7.62 9.14 -6.35
N GLU A 282 -6.91 10.06 -5.72
CA GLU A 282 -5.60 9.81 -5.11
C GLU A 282 -5.65 10.09 -3.63
N LEU A 283 -5.06 9.18 -2.86
CA LEU A 283 -4.88 9.37 -1.43
C LEU A 283 -3.39 9.38 -1.09
N TYR A 284 -2.97 10.39 -0.35
CA TYR A 284 -1.70 10.42 0.35
C TYR A 284 -1.92 10.34 1.86
N GLY A 285 -1.15 9.47 2.52
CA GLY A 285 -1.16 9.28 3.97
C GLY A 285 -0.35 8.07 4.40
N GLY A 286 -0.09 7.97 5.70
CA GLY A 286 0.63 6.87 6.32
C GLY A 286 -0.28 5.80 6.93
N THR A 287 0.27 4.61 7.11
CA THR A 287 -0.37 3.53 7.90
C THR A 287 -0.67 3.97 9.33
N GLU A 288 0.08 4.94 9.82
CA GLU A 288 0.00 5.60 11.13
C GLU A 288 -1.27 6.42 11.34
N ARG A 289 -1.99 6.75 10.25
CA ARG A 289 -3.24 7.53 10.29
C ARG A 289 -3.15 8.89 10.99
N GLN A 290 -1.96 9.49 11.01
CA GLN A 290 -1.76 10.85 11.58
C GLN A 290 -2.52 11.91 10.79
N GLY A 291 -2.74 11.65 9.50
CA GLY A 291 -3.46 12.50 8.57
C GLY A 291 -3.39 11.95 7.16
N SER A 292 -4.21 12.52 6.31
CA SER A 292 -4.25 12.20 4.88
C SER A 292 -4.75 13.38 4.07
N THR A 293 -4.44 13.35 2.78
CA THR A 293 -5.09 14.19 1.78
C THR A 293 -5.73 13.31 0.72
N VAL A 294 -6.78 13.82 0.10
CA VAL A 294 -7.44 13.16 -1.05
C VAL A 294 -7.62 14.21 -2.13
N ILE A 295 -7.43 13.82 -3.39
CA ILE A 295 -7.72 14.64 -4.55
C ILE A 295 -8.50 13.82 -5.58
N SER A 296 -9.58 14.41 -6.11
CA SER A 296 -10.30 13.86 -7.26
C SER A 296 -9.56 14.16 -8.56
N GLY A 297 -9.82 13.37 -9.61
CA GLY A 297 -9.30 13.68 -10.94
C GLY A 297 -9.74 15.03 -11.46
N THR A 298 -10.95 15.48 -11.09
CA THR A 298 -11.47 16.81 -11.47
C THR A 298 -10.64 17.94 -10.86
N GLU A 299 -10.32 17.86 -9.56
CA GLU A 299 -9.45 18.84 -8.91
C GLU A 299 -8.00 18.75 -9.43
N TRP A 300 -7.55 17.51 -9.68
CA TRP A 300 -6.18 17.28 -10.14
C TRP A 300 -5.89 17.89 -11.51
N LEU A 301 -6.88 17.99 -12.40
CA LEU A 301 -6.71 18.64 -13.71
C LEU A 301 -6.31 20.13 -13.60
N THR A 302 -6.71 20.80 -12.51
CA THR A 302 -6.32 22.19 -12.21
C THR A 302 -5.10 22.28 -11.29
N HIS A 303 -4.76 21.21 -10.56
CA HIS A 303 -3.61 21.13 -9.64
C HIS A 303 -2.75 19.89 -9.95
N LYS A 304 -2.27 19.81 -11.20
CA LYS A 304 -1.48 18.67 -11.67
C LYS A 304 -0.25 18.40 -10.80
N GLY A 305 -0.11 17.13 -10.38
CA GLY A 305 0.98 16.69 -9.49
C GLY A 305 0.68 16.84 -8.00
N SER A 306 -0.42 17.47 -7.62
CA SER A 306 -0.85 17.54 -6.23
C SER A 306 -1.46 16.21 -5.77
N VAL A 307 -1.34 15.95 -4.45
CA VAL A 307 -2.00 14.85 -3.73
C VAL A 307 -3.22 15.33 -2.92
N GLY A 308 -3.66 16.56 -3.13
CA GLY A 308 -4.86 17.13 -2.52
C GLY A 308 -4.59 18.03 -1.31
N ARG A 309 -5.66 18.30 -0.58
CA ARG A 309 -5.65 19.18 0.61
C ARG A 309 -6.00 18.37 1.86
N PRO A 310 -5.47 18.75 3.04
CA PRO A 310 -5.92 18.17 4.29
C PRO A 310 -7.38 18.54 4.56
N ASP A 311 -8.17 17.56 5.02
CA ASP A 311 -9.47 17.83 5.62
C ASP A 311 -9.27 18.20 7.11
N PRO A 312 -9.63 19.42 7.56
CA PRO A 312 -9.49 19.83 8.96
C PRO A 312 -10.22 18.92 9.95
N ALA A 313 -11.27 18.20 9.51
CA ALA A 313 -11.96 17.21 10.33
C ALA A 313 -11.11 15.94 10.55
N VAL A 314 -10.11 15.69 9.71
CA VAL A 314 -9.20 14.55 9.79
C VAL A 314 -7.87 14.95 10.40
N CYS A 315 -7.23 16.00 9.88
CA CYS A 315 -5.91 16.45 10.32
C CYS A 315 -5.59 17.88 9.92
N LYS A 316 -4.51 18.41 10.51
CA LYS A 316 -3.78 19.56 10.00
C LYS A 316 -2.41 19.11 9.48
N ILE A 317 -1.90 19.81 8.48
CA ILE A 317 -0.56 19.58 7.91
C ILE A 317 0.23 20.90 7.97
N ARG A 318 1.51 20.79 8.33
CA ARG A 318 2.51 21.86 8.23
C ARG A 318 3.73 21.38 7.46
N ILE A 319 4.36 22.31 6.78
CA ILE A 319 5.65 22.08 6.12
C ILE A 319 6.71 22.81 6.92
N ILE A 320 7.70 22.07 7.41
CA ILE A 320 8.75 22.59 8.30
C ILE A 320 10.09 22.58 7.56
N GLY A 321 10.73 23.74 7.49
CA GLY A 321 12.04 23.92 6.88
C GLY A 321 13.18 23.36 7.75
N GLU A 322 14.40 23.42 7.22
CA GLU A 322 15.61 22.96 7.91
C GLU A 322 15.92 23.76 9.19
N ASP A 323 15.49 25.03 9.23
CA ASP A 323 15.61 25.92 10.40
C ASP A 323 14.60 25.58 11.53
N GLY A 324 13.69 24.62 11.29
CA GLY A 324 12.67 24.17 12.23
C GLY A 324 11.41 25.05 12.25
N ASN A 325 11.30 26.06 11.39
CA ASN A 325 10.16 26.93 11.24
C ASN A 325 9.22 26.44 10.12
N GLU A 326 7.96 26.86 10.16
CA GLU A 326 7.01 26.66 9.07
C GLU A 326 7.40 27.51 7.87
N VAL A 327 7.44 26.90 6.68
CA VAL A 327 7.82 27.59 5.44
C VAL A 327 6.63 28.24 4.75
N ALA A 328 6.89 29.21 3.89
CA ALA A 328 5.87 29.87 3.07
C ALA A 328 5.34 28.92 1.96
N PRO A 329 4.12 29.16 1.43
CA PRO A 329 3.63 28.46 0.25
C PRO A 329 4.63 28.54 -0.92
N GLY A 330 4.86 27.40 -1.58
CA GLY A 330 5.86 27.24 -2.64
C GLY A 330 7.21 26.71 -2.15
N GLU A 331 7.55 26.88 -0.89
CA GLU A 331 8.79 26.39 -0.31
C GLU A 331 8.66 24.95 0.16
N THR A 332 9.74 24.17 0.01
CA THR A 332 9.80 22.76 0.32
C THR A 332 10.34 22.53 1.74
N GLY A 333 9.73 21.60 2.47
CA GLY A 333 10.19 21.18 3.79
C GLY A 333 9.63 19.81 4.16
N GLU A 334 9.89 19.39 5.38
CA GLU A 334 9.37 18.13 5.91
C GLU A 334 7.89 18.28 6.30
N ILE A 335 7.10 17.25 5.94
CA ILE A 335 5.66 17.23 6.19
C ILE A 335 5.41 16.74 7.61
N TYR A 336 4.69 17.55 8.39
CA TYR A 336 4.23 17.23 9.73
C TYR A 336 2.71 17.23 9.79
N PHE A 337 2.17 16.28 10.51
CA PHE A 337 0.73 16.07 10.73
C PHE A 337 0.36 16.33 12.19
N LEU A 338 -0.85 16.82 12.38
CA LEU A 338 -1.53 16.83 13.67
C LEU A 338 -2.95 16.27 13.48
N PRO A 339 -3.24 15.05 13.96
CA PRO A 339 -4.59 14.48 13.90
C PRO A 339 -5.62 15.40 14.57
N ALA A 340 -6.84 15.45 14.03
CA ALA A 340 -7.94 16.21 14.66
C ALA A 340 -8.26 15.70 16.08
N SER A 341 -8.04 14.42 16.34
CA SER A 341 -8.16 13.77 17.67
C SER A 341 -7.00 14.06 18.62
N GLY A 342 -5.99 14.81 18.18
CA GLY A 342 -4.81 15.21 18.96
C GLY A 342 -3.57 14.32 18.74
N SER A 343 -2.43 14.82 19.22
CA SER A 343 -1.15 14.14 19.11
C SER A 343 -1.15 12.76 19.76
N GLY A 344 -0.58 11.75 19.08
CA GLY A 344 -0.46 10.39 19.59
C GLY A 344 -1.75 9.59 19.70
N SER A 345 -2.85 10.13 19.18
CA SER A 345 -4.18 9.51 19.35
C SER A 345 -4.46 8.37 18.36
N THR A 346 -3.76 8.32 17.23
CA THR A 346 -4.11 7.41 16.11
C THR A 346 -3.35 6.11 16.11
N TYR A 347 -2.13 6.08 16.63
CA TYR A 347 -1.28 4.89 16.63
C TYR A 347 -0.20 4.95 17.71
N HIS A 348 0.47 3.81 17.90
CA HIS A 348 1.83 3.75 18.45
C HIS A 348 2.63 2.64 17.77
N TYR A 349 3.97 2.71 17.89
CA TYR A 349 4.85 1.67 17.40
C TYR A 349 5.19 0.66 18.49
N LEU A 350 5.31 -0.63 18.12
CA LEU A 350 6.17 -1.56 18.80
C LEU A 350 7.53 -1.59 18.09
N GLY A 351 8.60 -1.55 18.86
CA GLY A 351 9.97 -1.59 18.33
C GLY A 351 10.54 -0.26 17.83
N ALA A 352 9.78 0.84 17.90
CA ALA A 352 10.23 2.17 17.48
C ALA A 352 9.49 3.29 18.23
N ASN A 353 9.99 4.53 18.07
CA ASN A 353 9.32 5.73 18.53
C ASN A 353 8.88 6.61 17.34
N PRO A 354 7.76 7.33 17.45
CA PRO A 354 7.36 8.28 16.44
C PRO A 354 8.30 9.49 16.41
N LYS A 355 8.52 10.06 15.23
CA LYS A 355 9.18 11.36 15.09
C LYS A 355 8.15 12.44 15.46
N ARG A 356 8.27 13.00 16.65
CA ARG A 356 7.33 13.97 17.20
C ARG A 356 8.07 15.22 17.67
N ARG A 357 7.52 16.39 17.36
CA ARG A 357 7.96 17.68 17.86
C ARG A 357 7.41 17.93 19.27
N GLN A 358 7.99 18.90 19.99
CA GLN A 358 7.53 19.27 21.34
C GLN A 358 6.10 19.82 21.34
N ASP A 359 5.68 20.45 20.24
CA ASP A 359 4.31 20.97 20.03
C ASP A 359 3.31 19.90 19.57
N GLY A 360 3.70 18.62 19.56
CA GLY A 360 2.84 17.47 19.29
C GLY A 360 2.70 17.08 17.81
N TRP A 361 3.30 17.83 16.87
CA TRP A 361 3.27 17.49 15.46
C TRP A 361 4.18 16.28 15.16
N GLU A 362 3.71 15.40 14.26
CA GLU A 362 4.37 14.13 13.94
C GLU A 362 4.71 14.05 12.45
N SER A 363 5.84 13.41 12.13
CA SER A 363 6.29 13.19 10.76
C SER A 363 6.64 11.73 10.50
N ILE A 364 6.39 11.29 9.26
CA ILE A 364 6.85 9.99 8.74
C ILE A 364 8.07 10.14 7.81
N GLY A 365 8.62 11.37 7.72
CA GLY A 365 9.84 11.68 6.98
C GLY A 365 9.63 12.01 5.51
N ASP A 366 8.38 12.27 5.09
CA ASP A 366 8.08 12.71 3.73
C ASP A 366 8.35 14.22 3.61
N VAL A 367 8.69 14.67 2.40
CA VAL A 367 8.96 16.07 2.05
C VAL A 367 7.90 16.55 1.07
N GLY A 368 7.53 17.83 1.17
CA GLY A 368 6.57 18.43 0.26
C GLY A 368 6.48 19.94 0.40
N ARG A 369 5.54 20.52 -0.32
CA ARG A 369 5.19 21.95 -0.28
C ARG A 369 3.70 22.14 -0.50
N PHE A 370 3.16 23.22 0.02
CA PHE A 370 1.84 23.71 -0.39
C PHE A 370 1.97 24.72 -1.53
N ASP A 371 0.96 24.77 -2.41
CA ASP A 371 0.75 25.92 -3.26
C ASP A 371 -0.06 27.03 -2.55
N ALA A 372 -0.35 28.12 -3.26
CA ALA A 372 -1.11 29.24 -2.70
C ALA A 372 -2.58 28.90 -2.38
N ASP A 373 -3.12 27.85 -3.00
CA ASP A 373 -4.49 27.38 -2.82
C ASP A 373 -4.58 26.28 -1.74
N GLY A 374 -3.45 25.93 -1.10
CA GLY A 374 -3.37 24.95 -0.01
C GLY A 374 -3.36 23.50 -0.49
N TYR A 375 -3.04 23.23 -1.74
CA TYR A 375 -2.82 21.88 -2.26
C TYR A 375 -1.40 21.43 -1.95
N LEU A 376 -1.29 20.18 -1.49
CA LEU A 376 -0.02 19.54 -1.14
C LEU A 376 0.60 18.87 -2.36
N TYR A 377 1.89 19.12 -2.56
CA TYR A 377 2.74 18.46 -3.56
C TYR A 377 3.83 17.70 -2.83
N LEU A 378 3.98 16.43 -3.16
CA LEU A 378 5.01 15.59 -2.54
C LEU A 378 6.34 15.75 -3.27
N GLY A 379 7.42 15.85 -2.49
CA GLY A 379 8.75 15.46 -2.92
C GLY A 379 8.99 13.99 -2.61
N ASP A 380 10.25 13.57 -2.55
CA ASP A 380 10.63 12.26 -2.03
C ASP A 380 10.84 12.32 -0.52
N ARG A 381 11.11 11.16 0.09
CA ARG A 381 11.55 11.11 1.47
C ARG A 381 12.90 11.78 1.64
N LEU A 382 13.11 12.47 2.76
CA LEU A 382 14.41 13.04 3.10
C LEU A 382 15.55 12.01 3.00
N SER A 383 15.28 10.76 3.38
CA SER A 383 16.25 9.65 3.29
C SER A 383 16.63 9.25 1.87
N ASP A 384 15.79 9.55 0.89
CA ASP A 384 15.92 9.11 -0.49
C ASP A 384 16.42 10.21 -1.43
N MET A 385 16.39 11.45 -0.97
CA MET A 385 16.89 12.63 -1.70
C MET A 385 18.37 12.47 -2.06
N ILE A 386 18.72 12.79 -3.30
CA ILE A 386 20.08 12.72 -3.81
C ILE A 386 20.63 14.16 -3.89
N LEU A 387 21.64 14.44 -3.05
CA LEU A 387 22.38 15.70 -3.14
C LEU A 387 23.41 15.60 -4.26
N ARG A 388 23.23 16.40 -5.31
CA ARG A 388 24.08 16.41 -6.49
C ARG A 388 24.50 17.83 -6.87
N GLY A 389 25.80 18.16 -6.73
CA GLY A 389 26.33 19.47 -7.06
C GLY A 389 25.62 20.62 -6.34
N GLY A 390 25.20 20.42 -5.09
CA GLY A 390 24.43 21.40 -4.30
C GLY A 390 22.93 21.43 -4.61
N ALA A 391 22.44 20.65 -5.59
CA ALA A 391 21.02 20.54 -5.89
C ALA A 391 20.39 19.32 -5.21
N ASN A 392 19.23 19.50 -4.62
CA ASN A 392 18.39 18.41 -4.09
C ASN A 392 17.61 17.79 -5.24
N ILE A 393 17.91 16.53 -5.58
CA ILE A 393 17.20 15.80 -6.62
C ILE A 393 16.35 14.73 -5.95
N TYR A 394 15.09 14.71 -6.32
CA TYR A 394 14.11 13.77 -5.83
C TYR A 394 13.96 12.61 -6.81
N PRO A 395 14.36 11.36 -6.44
CA PRO A 395 14.32 10.20 -7.32
C PRO A 395 12.98 9.95 -8.01
N ALA A 396 11.85 10.15 -7.31
CA ALA A 396 10.53 9.90 -7.88
C ALA A 396 10.22 10.75 -9.12
N GLU A 397 10.71 11.99 -9.18
CA GLU A 397 10.55 12.85 -10.35
C GLU A 397 11.31 12.27 -11.57
N VAL A 398 12.52 11.77 -11.32
CA VAL A 398 13.35 11.16 -12.35
C VAL A 398 12.77 9.81 -12.80
N GLU A 399 12.32 8.99 -11.86
CA GLU A 399 11.68 7.69 -12.12
C GLU A 399 10.41 7.86 -12.97
N ALA A 400 9.59 8.86 -12.65
CA ALA A 400 8.37 9.17 -13.42
C ALA A 400 8.68 9.52 -14.89
N ALA A 401 9.76 10.25 -15.13
CA ALA A 401 10.20 10.59 -16.47
C ALA A 401 10.81 9.37 -17.21
N VAL A 402 11.61 8.56 -16.53
CA VAL A 402 12.19 7.34 -17.10
C VAL A 402 11.10 6.33 -17.52
N VAL A 403 10.05 6.18 -16.72
CA VAL A 403 8.91 5.28 -17.01
C VAL A 403 8.03 5.80 -18.15
N ALA A 404 8.18 7.05 -18.59
CA ALA A 404 7.50 7.55 -19.79
C ALA A 404 8.05 6.92 -21.09
N HIS A 405 9.23 6.29 -21.06
CA HIS A 405 9.72 5.53 -22.20
C HIS A 405 8.83 4.28 -22.44
N PRO A 406 8.34 4.02 -23.67
CA PRO A 406 7.34 2.97 -23.94
C PRO A 406 7.78 1.56 -23.55
N ASP A 407 9.09 1.26 -23.60
CA ASP A 407 9.63 -0.05 -23.25
C ASP A 407 10.10 -0.17 -21.80
N VAL A 408 9.93 0.85 -20.97
CA VAL A 408 10.24 0.78 -19.54
C VAL A 408 8.99 0.44 -18.74
N ARG A 409 9.07 -0.59 -17.90
CA ARG A 409 7.98 -1.03 -17.00
C ARG A 409 8.06 -0.43 -15.62
N SER A 410 9.29 -0.23 -15.13
CA SER A 410 9.54 0.30 -13.79
C SER A 410 10.93 0.91 -13.72
N SER A 411 11.13 1.88 -12.84
CA SER A 411 12.43 2.48 -12.60
C SER A 411 12.62 2.78 -11.12
N ILE A 412 13.85 2.61 -10.65
CA ILE A 412 14.33 3.11 -9.36
C ILE A 412 15.62 3.88 -9.60
N VAL A 413 15.67 5.11 -9.09
CA VAL A 413 16.84 5.97 -9.21
C VAL A 413 17.56 6.05 -7.87
N VAL A 414 18.88 5.86 -7.89
CA VAL A 414 19.75 5.94 -6.72
C VAL A 414 20.92 6.89 -6.97
N GLY A 415 21.42 7.52 -5.91
CA GLY A 415 22.66 8.28 -5.93
C GLY A 415 23.85 7.34 -5.76
N LEU A 416 24.79 7.38 -6.72
CA LEU A 416 26.09 6.71 -6.63
C LEU A 416 27.19 7.75 -6.48
N PRO A 417 28.30 7.47 -5.79
CA PRO A 417 29.39 8.42 -5.60
C PRO A 417 29.92 8.99 -6.92
N ASP A 418 30.15 10.29 -6.93
CA ASP A 418 30.77 11.04 -8.01
C ASP A 418 31.79 12.01 -7.42
N THR A 419 32.97 12.12 -8.05
CA THR A 419 34.09 12.90 -7.51
C THR A 419 33.91 14.40 -7.67
N GLU A 420 33.10 14.85 -8.63
CA GLU A 420 32.85 16.27 -8.92
C GLU A 420 31.57 16.78 -8.27
N LEU A 421 30.50 15.99 -8.40
CA LEU A 421 29.15 16.38 -8.00
C LEU A 421 28.69 15.77 -6.67
N GLY A 422 29.55 14.99 -6.00
CA GLY A 422 29.20 14.24 -4.79
C GLY A 422 28.40 12.97 -5.10
N ASN A 423 27.34 13.09 -5.87
CA ASN A 423 26.57 11.95 -6.40
C ASN A 423 26.24 12.15 -7.87
N ARG A 424 26.19 11.04 -8.61
CA ARG A 424 25.58 10.93 -9.94
C ARG A 424 24.29 10.15 -9.84
N LEU A 425 23.38 10.39 -10.75
CA LEU A 425 22.14 9.65 -10.85
C LEU A 425 22.35 8.34 -11.62
N HIS A 426 21.89 7.25 -11.02
CA HIS A 426 21.89 5.92 -11.64
C HIS A 426 20.47 5.38 -11.66
N ALA A 427 19.95 5.04 -12.86
CA ALA A 427 18.63 4.48 -13.02
C ALA A 427 18.70 2.97 -13.20
N ILE A 428 18.07 2.22 -12.32
CA ILE A 428 17.83 0.78 -12.43
C ILE A 428 16.46 0.64 -13.10
N ILE A 429 16.39 -0.05 -14.25
CA ILE A 429 15.16 -0.10 -15.05
C ILE A 429 14.73 -1.54 -15.34
N GLU A 430 13.43 -1.80 -15.19
CA GLU A 430 12.78 -2.99 -15.74
C GLU A 430 12.27 -2.65 -17.14
N ILE A 431 12.65 -3.43 -18.14
CA ILE A 431 12.19 -3.24 -19.51
C ILE A 431 11.15 -4.30 -19.91
N ARG A 432 10.44 -4.05 -21.00
CA ARG A 432 9.50 -5.02 -21.57
C ARG A 432 10.25 -6.25 -22.05
N GLU A 433 9.60 -7.39 -21.95
CA GLU A 433 10.12 -8.64 -22.52
C GLU A 433 10.33 -8.50 -24.02
N GLY A 434 11.50 -8.88 -24.50
CA GLY A 434 11.89 -8.75 -25.90
C GLY A 434 12.43 -7.38 -26.32
N ALA A 435 12.35 -6.35 -25.46
CA ALA A 435 12.98 -5.05 -25.76
C ALA A 435 14.51 -5.15 -25.72
N ASP A 436 15.18 -4.52 -26.68
CA ASP A 436 16.64 -4.45 -26.67
C ASP A 436 17.16 -3.43 -25.66
N PRO A 437 17.92 -3.85 -24.64
CA PRO A 437 18.41 -2.96 -23.59
C PRO A 437 19.15 -1.74 -24.12
N ARG A 438 19.93 -1.93 -25.19
CA ARG A 438 20.73 -0.84 -25.75
C ARG A 438 19.86 0.21 -26.41
N SER A 439 18.87 -0.21 -27.20
CA SER A 439 17.91 0.68 -27.85
C SER A 439 17.12 1.50 -26.85
N VAL A 440 16.69 0.87 -25.73
CA VAL A 440 15.96 1.57 -24.65
C VAL A 440 16.83 2.67 -24.04
N ILE A 441 18.08 2.36 -23.69
CA ILE A 441 18.98 3.32 -23.06
C ILE A 441 19.34 4.47 -24.02
N ASP A 442 19.65 4.15 -25.28
CA ASP A 442 19.98 5.17 -26.28
C ASP A 442 18.76 6.05 -26.64
N GLY A 443 17.52 5.51 -26.55
CA GLY A 443 16.25 6.23 -26.73
C GLY A 443 15.84 7.10 -25.55
N MET A 444 16.51 6.99 -24.40
CA MET A 444 16.10 7.68 -23.18
C MET A 444 16.29 9.21 -23.26
N GLY A 445 17.34 9.67 -23.95
CA GLY A 445 17.70 11.08 -24.03
C GLY A 445 16.56 12.01 -24.50
N PRO A 446 15.92 11.75 -25.65
CA PRO A 446 14.77 12.54 -26.13
C PRO A 446 13.61 12.56 -25.12
N VAL A 447 13.23 11.40 -24.55
CA VAL A 447 12.13 11.29 -23.58
C VAL A 447 12.38 12.15 -22.35
N LEU A 448 13.61 12.12 -21.83
CA LEU A 448 13.96 12.90 -20.64
C LEU A 448 14.10 14.39 -20.93
N ALA A 449 14.52 14.79 -22.13
CA ALA A 449 14.71 16.19 -22.49
C ALA A 449 13.40 16.99 -22.45
N ASP A 450 12.27 16.33 -22.75
CA ASP A 450 10.95 16.96 -22.73
C ASP A 450 10.36 17.06 -21.30
N LEU A 451 10.86 16.26 -20.35
CA LEU A 451 10.26 16.11 -19.03
C LEU A 451 11.11 16.64 -17.89
N LEU A 452 12.45 16.68 -18.06
CA LEU A 452 13.38 17.03 -16.99
C LEU A 452 14.46 17.99 -17.45
N SER A 453 14.89 18.86 -16.55
CA SER A 453 16.13 19.64 -16.72
C SER A 453 17.35 18.68 -16.77
N ARG A 454 18.36 19.04 -17.54
CA ARG A 454 19.52 18.18 -17.85
C ARG A 454 20.28 17.67 -16.61
N ASN A 455 20.32 18.46 -15.53
CA ASN A 455 20.97 18.08 -14.27
C ASN A 455 20.23 16.92 -13.54
N LYS A 456 19.00 16.61 -13.94
CA LYS A 456 18.20 15.49 -13.41
C LYS A 456 18.23 14.24 -14.30
N HIS A 457 18.97 14.27 -15.41
CA HIS A 457 19.10 13.09 -16.27
C HIS A 457 20.04 12.08 -15.63
N PRO A 458 19.71 10.78 -15.58
CA PRO A 458 20.63 9.73 -15.16
C PRO A 458 21.86 9.67 -16.06
N GLU A 459 23.04 9.57 -15.47
CA GLU A 459 24.30 9.38 -16.20
C GLU A 459 24.59 7.93 -16.52
N SER A 460 23.95 7.02 -15.78
CA SER A 460 24.11 5.58 -16.01
C SER A 460 22.84 4.83 -15.75
N TYR A 461 22.71 3.69 -16.40
CA TYR A 461 21.55 2.81 -16.35
C TYR A 461 21.96 1.38 -16.03
N GLU A 462 21.05 0.60 -15.51
CA GLU A 462 21.18 -0.83 -15.28
C GLU A 462 19.85 -1.50 -15.64
N ILE A 463 19.91 -2.68 -16.28
CA ILE A 463 18.72 -3.48 -16.53
C ILE A 463 18.51 -4.43 -15.35
N ALA A 464 17.37 -4.28 -14.69
CA ALA A 464 17.00 -5.14 -13.57
C ALA A 464 16.72 -6.57 -14.05
N THR A 465 17.24 -7.55 -13.30
CA THR A 465 17.01 -8.98 -13.52
C THR A 465 15.87 -9.54 -12.66
N ALA A 466 15.39 -8.73 -11.70
CA ALA A 466 14.27 -9.05 -10.81
C ALA A 466 13.37 -7.83 -10.66
N SER A 467 12.17 -8.01 -10.12
CA SER A 467 11.24 -6.90 -9.89
C SER A 467 11.82 -5.88 -8.91
N LEU A 468 11.80 -4.61 -9.30
CA LEU A 468 12.31 -3.49 -8.51
C LEU A 468 11.37 -3.07 -7.38
N ARG A 469 10.11 -3.47 -7.48
CA ARG A 469 9.07 -3.12 -6.52
C ARG A 469 8.41 -4.38 -6.01
N ASP A 470 8.02 -4.34 -4.74
CA ASP A 470 7.20 -5.38 -4.16
C ASP A 470 5.76 -5.35 -4.70
N ASP A 471 4.95 -6.32 -4.29
CA ASP A 471 3.55 -6.45 -4.74
C ASP A 471 2.65 -5.27 -4.31
N SER A 472 3.12 -4.38 -3.43
CA SER A 472 2.46 -3.11 -3.07
C SER A 472 2.91 -1.91 -3.89
N GLY A 473 3.83 -2.11 -4.82
CA GLY A 473 4.47 -1.06 -5.60
C GLY A 473 5.59 -0.31 -4.87
N LYS A 474 6.00 -0.74 -3.67
CA LYS A 474 7.07 -0.10 -2.90
C LYS A 474 8.44 -0.61 -3.32
N ALA A 475 9.40 0.31 -3.41
CA ALA A 475 10.80 0.01 -3.69
C ALA A 475 11.64 -0.03 -2.41
N ARG A 476 12.56 -0.97 -2.31
CA ARG A 476 13.59 -1.01 -1.25
C ARG A 476 14.84 -0.23 -1.69
N ARG A 477 14.69 1.09 -1.94
CA ARG A 477 15.73 1.94 -2.55
C ARG A 477 17.06 1.89 -1.80
N THR A 478 17.04 1.97 -0.49
CA THR A 478 18.26 1.89 0.34
C THR A 478 19.01 0.58 0.10
N LEU A 479 18.32 -0.56 0.09
CA LEU A 479 18.93 -1.86 -0.19
C LEU A 479 19.55 -1.91 -1.59
N LEU A 480 18.81 -1.46 -2.59
CA LEU A 480 19.30 -1.38 -3.96
C LEU A 480 20.54 -0.48 -4.09
N ARG A 481 20.56 0.67 -3.43
CA ARG A 481 21.72 1.55 -3.40
C ARG A 481 22.92 0.89 -2.72
N ASP A 482 22.75 0.32 -1.56
CA ASP A 482 23.82 -0.27 -0.76
C ASP A 482 24.47 -1.46 -1.48
N GLU A 483 23.67 -2.25 -2.19
CA GLU A 483 24.15 -3.33 -3.06
C GLU A 483 25.01 -2.79 -4.21
N ARG A 484 24.61 -1.72 -4.91
CA ARG A 484 25.41 -1.09 -5.98
C ARG A 484 26.67 -0.43 -5.45
N LEU A 485 26.63 0.11 -4.23
CA LEU A 485 27.83 0.60 -3.57
C LEU A 485 28.83 -0.52 -3.27
N ALA A 486 28.35 -1.70 -2.87
CA ALA A 486 29.19 -2.88 -2.67
C ALA A 486 29.80 -3.36 -4.00
N TRP A 487 29.02 -3.39 -5.08
CA TRP A 487 29.50 -3.75 -6.43
C TRP A 487 30.56 -2.79 -6.94
N LEU A 488 30.37 -1.48 -6.74
CA LEU A 488 31.39 -0.47 -7.10
C LEU A 488 32.70 -0.71 -6.34
N LYS A 489 32.63 -0.99 -5.05
CA LYS A 489 33.82 -1.30 -4.23
C LYS A 489 34.53 -2.58 -4.69
N ALA A 490 33.76 -3.56 -5.17
CA ALA A 490 34.29 -4.82 -5.70
C ALA A 490 34.79 -4.71 -7.16
N GLY A 491 34.65 -3.53 -7.81
CA GLY A 491 35.03 -3.34 -9.22
C GLY A 491 34.10 -4.04 -10.21
N GLN A 492 32.89 -4.40 -9.82
CA GLN A 492 31.91 -5.06 -10.69
C GLN A 492 31.36 -4.05 -11.71
N GLU A 493 31.33 -4.47 -12.98
CA GLU A 493 30.69 -3.71 -14.05
C GLU A 493 29.19 -4.02 -14.11
N PHE A 494 28.34 -3.01 -13.93
CA PHE A 494 26.87 -3.12 -14.02
C PHE A 494 26.23 -1.90 -14.70
N GLN A 495 27.03 -0.87 -15.00
CA GLN A 495 26.55 0.41 -15.49
C GLN A 495 26.62 0.50 -17.01
N LEU A 496 25.50 0.87 -17.62
CA LEU A 496 25.39 1.18 -19.04
C LEU A 496 25.23 2.71 -19.20
N ARG A 497 25.82 3.28 -20.25
CA ARG A 497 25.67 4.71 -20.57
C ARG A 497 25.01 4.86 -21.93
N ALA A 498 24.09 5.83 -22.05
CA ALA A 498 23.54 6.20 -23.34
C ALA A 498 24.68 6.71 -24.26
N LYS A 499 24.56 6.46 -25.54
CA LYS A 499 25.45 7.09 -26.52
C LYS A 499 25.23 8.60 -26.48
N ARG A 500 26.33 9.36 -26.47
CA ARG A 500 26.30 10.85 -26.51
C ARG A 500 25.88 11.34 -27.87
#